data_94bb0225b6b6013cd14814c0088ef8a0
#
_entry.id   94bb0225b6b6013cd14814c0088ef8a0
#
_cell.length_a   1.000
_cell.length_b   1.000
_cell.length_c   1.000
_cell.angle_alpha   90.00
_cell.angle_beta   90.00
_cell.angle_gamma   90.00
#
_symmetry.space_group_name_H-M   'P 1'
#
loop_
_entity.id
_entity.type
_entity.pdbx_description
1 polymer ?
#
loop_
_entity_poly.entity_id
_entity_poly.type
_entity_poly.pdbx_seq_one_letter_code
_entity_poly.pdbx_strand_id
1 'polypeptide(L)'
;LNPYPIFQRHLTIIDKEHTPQSMKGRFEDMLHLAENMIDFYILYNGPECGASAPDHMHFQAAGKEESLSTPFFKDFLNDIIEQTDFDDVPAIVNSYANNTFITSIGLASILRSELIEKFENIYNILSTFYGKEPLINIIAWYAIDSTKHGEDDEVVAWNCVIFLRSKHRPDCYYNQ
;
A
#
# COMPACT_ATOMS: atom_id res chain seq x y z
N LEU A 1 -5.68 11.43 -14.64
CA LEU A 1 -4.53 12.08 -14.00
C LEU A 1 -4.96 12.64 -12.65
N ASN A 2 -4.10 12.58 -11.65
CA ASN A 2 -4.36 13.22 -10.37
C ASN A 2 -4.23 14.75 -10.54
N PRO A 3 -5.20 15.56 -10.10
CA PRO A 3 -5.15 17.03 -10.25
C PRO A 3 -4.04 17.69 -9.41
N TYR A 4 -3.56 17.00 -8.36
CA TYR A 4 -2.46 17.44 -7.49
C TYR A 4 -1.38 16.36 -7.42
N PRO A 5 -0.60 16.15 -8.52
CA PRO A 5 0.33 15.04 -8.59
C PRO A 5 1.52 15.24 -7.64
N ILE A 6 1.81 14.19 -6.86
CA ILE A 6 3.05 14.10 -6.06
C ILE A 6 4.16 13.39 -6.86
N PHE A 7 3.76 12.53 -7.80
CA PHE A 7 4.64 11.79 -8.70
C PHE A 7 4.41 12.23 -10.14
N GLN A 8 5.37 12.07 -11.03
CA GLN A 8 5.22 12.45 -12.44
C GLN A 8 4.08 11.68 -13.12
N ARG A 9 4.02 10.35 -12.92
CA ARG A 9 2.89 9.52 -13.31
C ARG A 9 2.04 9.24 -12.07
N HIS A 10 1.05 10.09 -11.83
CA HIS A 10 0.14 9.98 -10.69
C HIS A 10 -1.30 9.95 -11.18
N LEU A 11 -1.98 8.83 -10.97
CA LEU A 11 -3.35 8.58 -11.40
C LEU A 11 -4.28 8.51 -10.20
N THR A 12 -5.54 8.87 -10.41
CA THR A 12 -6.64 8.56 -9.50
C THR A 12 -7.58 7.61 -10.23
N ILE A 13 -7.87 6.47 -9.62
CA ILE A 13 -8.72 5.40 -10.14
C ILE A 13 -9.97 5.39 -9.29
N ILE A 14 -11.05 5.93 -9.83
CA ILE A 14 -12.32 6.10 -9.11
C ILE A 14 -13.25 4.93 -9.37
N ASP A 15 -14.06 4.58 -8.38
CA ASP A 15 -15.18 3.67 -8.58
C ASP A 15 -16.24 4.32 -9.51
N LYS A 16 -16.95 3.50 -10.26
CA LYS A 16 -18.07 3.97 -11.10
C LYS A 16 -19.25 4.41 -10.25
N GLU A 17 -19.46 3.74 -9.13
CA GLU A 17 -20.52 4.03 -8.20
C GLU A 17 -20.01 4.96 -7.09
N HIS A 18 -20.84 5.90 -6.68
CA HIS A 18 -20.52 6.80 -5.58
C HIS A 18 -20.69 6.08 -4.25
N THR A 19 -19.65 5.35 -3.83
CA THR A 19 -19.59 4.62 -2.56
C THR A 19 -18.56 5.26 -1.64
N PRO A 20 -18.76 5.25 -0.31
CA PRO A 20 -17.77 5.81 0.62
C PRO A 20 -16.41 5.14 0.51
N GLN A 21 -15.37 5.90 0.80
CA GLN A 21 -13.99 5.41 0.88
C GLN A 21 -13.86 4.36 1.99
N SER A 22 -13.69 3.10 1.62
CA SER A 22 -13.52 1.98 2.54
C SER A 22 -12.75 0.85 1.87
N MET A 23 -11.85 0.21 2.61
CA MET A 23 -11.12 -0.95 2.13
C MET A 23 -11.89 -2.26 2.31
N LYS A 24 -12.99 -2.24 3.05
CA LYS A 24 -13.80 -3.43 3.31
C LYS A 24 -14.26 -4.11 2.02
N GLY A 25 -13.76 -5.33 1.79
CA GLY A 25 -14.05 -6.11 0.59
C GLY A 25 -13.50 -5.55 -0.71
N ARG A 26 -12.54 -4.61 -0.65
CA ARG A 26 -11.94 -3.93 -1.83
C ARG A 26 -10.46 -4.27 -2.03
N PHE A 27 -9.87 -5.07 -1.15
CA PHE A 27 -8.46 -5.41 -1.26
C PHE A 27 -8.15 -6.26 -2.49
N GLU A 28 -9.06 -7.14 -2.89
CA GLU A 28 -8.91 -7.90 -4.13
C GLU A 28 -8.87 -7.00 -5.37
N ASP A 29 -9.69 -5.93 -5.41
CA ASP A 29 -9.63 -4.94 -6.48
C ASP A 29 -8.27 -4.24 -6.54
N MET A 30 -7.71 -3.92 -5.37
CA MET A 30 -6.38 -3.30 -5.27
C MET A 30 -5.28 -4.21 -5.83
N LEU A 31 -5.32 -5.51 -5.50
CA LEU A 31 -4.37 -6.49 -6.03
C LEU A 31 -4.56 -6.72 -7.54
N HIS A 32 -5.79 -6.71 -8.01
CA HIS A 32 -6.08 -6.81 -9.44
C HIS A 32 -5.52 -5.60 -10.21
N LEU A 33 -5.66 -4.40 -9.67
CA LEU A 33 -5.03 -3.21 -10.24
C LEU A 33 -3.51 -3.33 -10.25
N ALA A 34 -2.89 -3.80 -9.15
CA ALA A 34 -1.44 -3.98 -9.06
C ALA A 34 -0.90 -4.95 -10.13
N GLU A 35 -1.62 -6.05 -10.38
CA GLU A 35 -1.28 -7.04 -11.40
C GLU A 35 -1.40 -6.49 -12.83
N ASN A 36 -2.45 -5.70 -13.11
CA ASN A 36 -2.67 -5.14 -14.44
C ASN A 36 -1.90 -3.84 -14.71
N MET A 37 -1.37 -3.22 -13.68
CA MET A 37 -0.59 -1.98 -13.74
C MET A 37 0.82 -2.22 -13.17
N ILE A 38 1.54 -3.18 -13.77
CA ILE A 38 2.83 -3.67 -13.26
C ILE A 38 3.88 -2.56 -13.04
N ASP A 39 3.81 -1.47 -13.80
CA ASP A 39 4.72 -0.32 -13.69
C ASP A 39 4.28 0.70 -12.63
N PHE A 40 3.27 0.36 -11.81
CA PHE A 40 2.73 1.26 -10.81
C PHE A 40 2.70 0.61 -9.43
N TYR A 41 2.86 1.45 -8.40
CA TYR A 41 2.40 1.19 -7.04
C TYR A 41 0.94 1.61 -6.94
N ILE A 42 0.09 0.76 -6.39
CA ILE A 42 -1.31 1.09 -6.11
C ILE A 42 -1.40 1.56 -4.66
N LEU A 43 -2.04 2.70 -4.45
CA LEU A 43 -2.09 3.39 -3.17
C LEU A 43 -3.55 3.50 -2.71
N TYR A 44 -3.77 3.29 -1.42
CA TYR A 44 -5.03 3.58 -0.76
C TYR A 44 -4.80 4.51 0.42
N ASN A 45 -5.60 5.56 0.51
CA ASN A 45 -5.69 6.42 1.68
C ASN A 45 -7.07 6.23 2.32
N GLY A 46 -7.09 5.82 3.59
CA GLY A 46 -8.33 5.71 4.34
C GLY A 46 -9.05 7.06 4.48
N PRO A 47 -10.38 7.07 4.74
CA PRO A 47 -11.20 8.29 4.75
C PRO A 47 -10.72 9.34 5.75
N GLU A 48 -10.19 8.90 6.89
CA GLU A 48 -9.56 9.76 7.91
C GLU A 48 -8.03 9.68 7.88
N CYS A 49 -7.44 9.28 6.73
CA CYS A 49 -5.99 9.10 6.54
C CYS A 49 -5.46 9.81 5.30
N GLY A 50 -6.04 10.94 4.94
CA GLY A 50 -5.58 11.77 3.84
C GLY A 50 -6.31 11.56 2.52
N ALA A 51 -7.37 10.76 2.46
CA ALA A 51 -8.22 10.69 1.28
C ALA A 51 -8.75 12.08 0.92
N SER A 52 -8.66 12.45 -0.36
CA SER A 52 -9.11 13.75 -0.87
C SER A 52 -10.63 13.82 -1.07
N ALA A 53 -11.26 12.67 -1.32
CA ALA A 53 -12.70 12.51 -1.50
C ALA A 53 -13.16 11.30 -0.67
N PRO A 54 -13.36 11.46 0.65
CA PRO A 54 -13.71 10.34 1.54
C PRO A 54 -15.13 9.79 1.33
N ASP A 55 -15.95 10.47 0.57
CA ASP A 55 -17.29 10.08 0.16
C ASP A 55 -17.33 9.28 -1.15
N HIS A 56 -16.21 9.18 -1.87
CA HIS A 56 -16.13 8.47 -3.14
C HIS A 56 -14.90 7.54 -3.20
N MET A 57 -15.16 6.23 -3.23
CA MET A 57 -14.12 5.21 -3.28
C MET A 57 -13.17 5.40 -4.46
N HIS A 58 -11.89 5.47 -4.16
CA HIS A 58 -10.84 5.59 -5.15
C HIS A 58 -9.54 4.98 -4.67
N PHE A 59 -8.75 4.50 -5.62
CA PHE A 59 -7.34 4.22 -5.46
C PHE A 59 -6.51 5.30 -6.16
N GLN A 60 -5.23 5.33 -5.87
CA GLN A 60 -4.25 6.10 -6.62
C GLN A 60 -3.21 5.15 -7.20
N ALA A 61 -2.54 5.57 -8.27
CA ALA A 61 -1.42 4.82 -8.83
C ALA A 61 -0.24 5.77 -9.07
N ALA A 62 0.92 5.37 -8.58
CA ALA A 62 2.19 6.09 -8.73
C ALA A 62 3.16 5.27 -9.56
N GLY A 63 3.74 5.86 -10.60
CA GLY A 63 4.73 5.18 -11.44
C GLY A 63 5.94 4.69 -10.62
N LYS A 64 6.34 3.43 -10.76
CA LYS A 64 7.43 2.82 -9.99
C LYS A 64 8.77 3.51 -10.23
N GLU A 65 9.11 3.74 -11.49
CA GLU A 65 10.39 4.32 -11.87
C GLU A 65 10.59 5.72 -11.25
N GLU A 66 9.57 6.57 -11.35
CA GLU A 66 9.61 7.92 -10.81
C GLU A 66 9.53 7.96 -9.28
N SER A 67 8.80 7.01 -8.69
CA SER A 67 8.71 6.88 -7.24
C SER A 67 10.04 6.50 -6.63
N LEU A 68 10.78 5.59 -7.27
CA LEU A 68 12.12 5.18 -6.86
C LEU A 68 13.18 6.28 -7.04
N SER A 69 12.90 7.33 -7.81
CA SER A 69 13.78 8.51 -7.90
C SER A 69 13.74 9.38 -6.64
N THR A 70 12.74 9.20 -5.78
CA THR A 70 12.62 9.86 -4.48
C THR A 70 13.41 9.05 -3.44
N PRO A 71 14.53 9.55 -2.88
CA PRO A 71 15.40 8.77 -2.00
C PRO A 71 14.66 8.12 -0.83
N PHE A 72 13.78 8.87 -0.17
CA PHE A 72 12.94 8.37 0.92
C PHE A 72 12.14 7.12 0.54
N PHE A 73 11.48 7.14 -0.63
CA PHE A 73 10.60 6.04 -1.03
C PHE A 73 11.40 4.81 -1.44
N LYS A 74 12.55 5.02 -2.08
CA LYS A 74 13.48 3.95 -2.46
C LYS A 74 14.04 3.23 -1.24
N ASP A 75 14.59 3.98 -0.28
CA ASP A 75 15.19 3.40 0.93
C ASP A 75 14.12 2.68 1.75
N PHE A 76 12.95 3.29 1.90
CA PHE A 76 11.81 2.70 2.58
C PHE A 76 11.34 1.38 1.95
N LEU A 77 11.22 1.31 0.63
CA LEU A 77 10.81 0.07 -0.06
C LEU A 77 11.87 -1.01 0.02
N ASN A 78 13.16 -0.65 -0.06
CA ASN A 78 14.24 -1.61 0.12
C ASN A 78 14.21 -2.23 1.53
N ASP A 79 14.04 -1.41 2.58
CA ASP A 79 13.89 -1.90 3.95
C ASP A 79 12.72 -2.88 4.08
N ILE A 80 11.60 -2.62 3.40
CA ILE A 80 10.44 -3.50 3.41
C ILE A 80 10.75 -4.83 2.73
N ILE A 81 11.32 -4.79 1.52
CA ILE A 81 11.64 -5.98 0.74
C ILE A 81 12.64 -6.86 1.49
N GLU A 82 13.66 -6.26 2.12
CA GLU A 82 14.66 -6.97 2.90
C GLU A 82 14.10 -7.62 4.17
N GLN A 83 13.12 -6.95 4.84
CA GLN A 83 12.54 -7.42 6.10
C GLN A 83 11.30 -8.30 5.92
N THR A 84 10.71 -8.34 4.72
CA THR A 84 9.53 -9.17 4.44
C THR A 84 10.01 -10.48 3.80
N ASP A 85 10.14 -11.52 4.62
CA ASP A 85 10.34 -12.88 4.10
C ASP A 85 8.99 -13.49 3.73
N PHE A 86 8.92 -14.18 2.59
CA PHE A 86 7.69 -14.83 2.13
C PHE A 86 7.21 -15.95 3.05
N ASP A 87 8.12 -16.53 3.84
CA ASP A 87 7.83 -17.64 4.74
C ASP A 87 7.31 -17.19 6.11
N ASP A 88 7.56 -15.91 6.51
CA ASP A 88 7.23 -15.38 7.83
C ASP A 88 6.38 -14.10 7.76
N VAL A 89 5.27 -14.15 7.05
CA VAL A 89 4.33 -13.03 6.91
C VAL A 89 3.03 -13.29 7.69
N PRO A 90 2.45 -12.28 8.36
CA PRO A 90 2.78 -10.85 8.31
C PRO A 90 4.02 -10.46 9.11
N ALA A 91 4.87 -9.62 8.54
CA ALA A 91 6.06 -9.08 9.20
C ALA A 91 5.81 -7.66 9.68
N ILE A 92 6.33 -7.32 10.88
CA ILE A 92 6.40 -5.93 11.32
C ILE A 92 7.69 -5.35 10.77
N VAL A 93 7.53 -4.38 9.87
CA VAL A 93 8.64 -3.71 9.21
C VAL A 93 8.92 -2.38 9.88
N ASN A 94 10.17 -2.19 10.31
CA ASN A 94 10.66 -0.95 10.89
C ASN A 94 11.63 -0.30 9.91
N SER A 95 11.31 0.89 9.45
CA SER A 95 12.15 1.66 8.54
C SER A 95 12.54 2.98 9.17
N TYR A 96 13.77 3.42 8.92
CA TYR A 96 14.27 4.73 9.33
C TYR A 96 14.70 5.52 8.10
N ALA A 97 13.77 6.31 7.59
CA ALA A 97 14.02 7.12 6.41
C ALA A 97 13.83 8.61 6.71
N ASN A 98 14.72 9.45 6.21
CA ASN A 98 14.68 10.90 6.35
C ASN A 98 14.46 11.37 7.81
N ASN A 99 15.20 10.79 8.77
CA ASN A 99 15.09 11.04 10.21
C ASN A 99 13.72 10.71 10.84
N THR A 100 12.91 9.89 10.15
CA THR A 100 11.61 9.46 10.64
C THR A 100 11.59 7.95 10.79
N PHE A 101 11.22 7.49 11.98
CA PHE A 101 10.98 6.07 12.24
C PHE A 101 9.56 5.70 11.84
N ILE A 102 9.42 4.70 10.99
CA ILE A 102 8.13 4.23 10.48
C ILE A 102 7.99 2.75 10.82
N THR A 103 6.89 2.41 11.47
CA THR A 103 6.47 1.02 11.67
C THR A 103 5.28 0.73 10.76
N SER A 104 5.38 -0.34 10.01
CA SER A 104 4.35 -0.80 9.09
C SER A 104 4.18 -2.32 9.18
N ILE A 105 3.15 -2.85 8.55
CA ILE A 105 2.93 -4.29 8.41
C ILE A 105 3.17 -4.66 6.96
N GLY A 106 4.20 -5.45 6.70
CA GLY A 106 4.50 -6.00 5.39
C GLY A 106 3.78 -7.34 5.17
N LEU A 107 3.21 -7.51 4.00
CA LEU A 107 2.59 -8.74 3.54
C LEU A 107 3.11 -9.05 2.14
N ALA A 108 3.45 -10.32 1.91
CA ALA A 108 3.78 -10.81 0.58
C ALA A 108 3.26 -12.25 0.40
N SER A 109 2.96 -12.63 -0.83
CA SER A 109 2.64 -14.02 -1.19
C SER A 109 2.72 -14.23 -2.69
N ILE A 110 3.13 -15.43 -3.09
CA ILE A 110 3.01 -15.92 -4.47
C ILE A 110 1.58 -16.35 -4.80
N LEU A 111 0.74 -16.52 -3.78
CA LEU A 111 -0.68 -16.86 -3.93
C LEU A 111 -1.56 -15.68 -3.52
N ARG A 112 -2.26 -15.10 -4.48
CA ARG A 112 -3.15 -13.95 -4.25
C ARG A 112 -4.20 -14.23 -3.17
N SER A 113 -4.77 -15.43 -3.15
CA SER A 113 -5.77 -15.83 -2.16
C SER A 113 -5.25 -15.80 -0.73
N GLU A 114 -4.00 -16.23 -0.51
CA GLU A 114 -3.37 -16.17 0.82
C GLU A 114 -3.14 -14.72 1.26
N LEU A 115 -2.71 -13.87 0.35
CA LEU A 115 -2.51 -12.46 0.66
C LEU A 115 -3.83 -11.78 1.04
N ILE A 116 -4.91 -12.09 0.33
CA ILE A 116 -6.26 -11.61 0.66
C ILE A 116 -6.66 -12.08 2.06
N GLU A 117 -6.52 -13.36 2.36
CA GLU A 117 -6.87 -13.90 3.67
C GLU A 117 -6.08 -13.24 4.80
N LYS A 118 -4.76 -13.11 4.65
CA LYS A 118 -3.89 -12.44 5.63
C LYS A 118 -4.31 -10.98 5.83
N PHE A 119 -4.57 -10.26 4.75
CA PHE A 119 -5.01 -8.87 4.82
C PHE A 119 -6.37 -8.73 5.53
N GLU A 120 -7.36 -9.54 5.14
CA GLU A 120 -8.71 -9.49 5.73
C GLU A 120 -8.68 -9.79 7.24
N ASN A 121 -7.84 -10.73 7.68
CA ASN A 121 -7.64 -11.01 9.09
C ASN A 121 -7.11 -9.78 9.85
N ILE A 122 -6.08 -9.11 9.32
CA ILE A 122 -5.53 -7.88 9.91
C ILE A 122 -6.57 -6.76 9.89
N TYR A 123 -7.23 -6.56 8.76
CA TYR A 123 -8.26 -5.53 8.61
C TYR A 123 -9.40 -5.71 9.61
N ASN A 124 -9.87 -6.94 9.82
CA ASN A 124 -10.93 -7.25 10.79
C ASN A 124 -10.50 -6.99 12.24
N ILE A 125 -9.25 -7.33 12.60
CA ILE A 125 -8.69 -7.01 13.91
C ILE A 125 -8.65 -5.50 14.11
N LEU A 126 -8.12 -4.76 13.15
CA LEU A 126 -8.03 -3.30 13.20
C LEU A 126 -9.42 -2.65 13.24
N SER A 127 -10.37 -3.11 12.42
CA SER A 127 -11.74 -2.60 12.40
C SER A 127 -12.43 -2.81 13.75
N THR A 128 -12.21 -3.95 14.39
CA THR A 128 -12.73 -4.25 15.72
C THR A 128 -12.10 -3.33 16.77
N PHE A 129 -10.80 -3.11 16.70
CA PHE A 129 -10.08 -2.22 17.62
C PHE A 129 -10.52 -0.77 17.51
N TYR A 130 -10.68 -0.26 16.28
CA TYR A 130 -11.11 1.14 16.05
C TYR A 130 -12.62 1.33 16.16
N GLY A 131 -13.43 0.28 16.07
CA GLY A 131 -14.89 0.34 16.03
C GLY A 131 -15.45 1.02 14.77
N LYS A 132 -14.63 1.21 13.75
CA LYS A 132 -14.93 1.85 12.46
C LYS A 132 -13.91 1.43 11.40
N GLU A 133 -13.96 2.05 10.22
CA GLU A 133 -12.91 1.94 9.20
C GLU A 133 -11.54 2.22 9.84
N PRO A 134 -10.55 1.31 9.71
CA PRO A 134 -9.25 1.50 10.33
C PRO A 134 -8.52 2.72 9.79
N LEU A 135 -7.72 3.35 10.65
CA LEU A 135 -6.86 4.46 10.24
C LEU A 135 -5.60 3.92 9.56
N ILE A 136 -5.71 3.59 8.27
CA ILE A 136 -4.64 2.98 7.48
C ILE A 136 -4.41 3.70 6.15
N ASN A 137 -3.15 3.64 5.71
CA ASN A 137 -2.78 3.83 4.31
C ASN A 137 -2.14 2.53 3.81
N ILE A 138 -2.31 2.22 2.54
CA ILE A 138 -1.81 0.97 1.96
C ILE A 138 -1.05 1.29 0.68
N ILE A 139 0.03 0.55 0.45
CA ILE A 139 0.74 0.46 -0.82
C ILE A 139 0.72 -1.00 -1.24
N ALA A 140 0.29 -1.30 -2.46
CA ALA A 140 0.37 -2.65 -3.02
C ALA A 140 1.04 -2.62 -4.40
N TRP A 141 1.75 -3.68 -4.72
CA TRP A 141 2.36 -3.85 -6.03
C TRP A 141 2.54 -5.32 -6.37
N TYR A 142 2.66 -5.56 -7.65
CA TYR A 142 3.02 -6.85 -8.21
C TYR A 142 4.48 -6.79 -8.66
N ALA A 143 5.29 -7.76 -8.30
CA ALA A 143 6.70 -7.82 -8.64
C ALA A 143 7.06 -9.18 -9.22
N ILE A 144 7.97 -9.16 -10.17
CA ILE A 144 8.65 -10.33 -10.69
C ILE A 144 10.03 -10.32 -10.02
N ASP A 145 10.31 -11.30 -9.17
CA ASP A 145 11.61 -11.46 -8.53
C ASP A 145 12.41 -12.54 -9.24
N SER A 146 13.41 -12.14 -9.99
CA SER A 146 14.33 -13.03 -10.68
C SER A 146 15.54 -13.44 -9.82
N THR A 147 15.64 -12.98 -8.57
CA THR A 147 16.87 -13.12 -7.78
C THR A 147 16.86 -14.27 -6.78
N LYS A 148 15.70 -14.82 -6.42
CA LYS A 148 15.55 -15.78 -5.31
C LYS A 148 15.62 -17.27 -5.67
N HIS A 149 15.42 -17.63 -6.92
CA HIS A 149 15.60 -19.01 -7.40
C HIS A 149 16.39 -19.02 -8.71
N GLY A 150 17.44 -19.79 -8.80
CA GLY A 150 18.41 -19.91 -9.91
C GLY A 150 17.95 -19.41 -11.31
N GLU A 151 18.84 -19.27 -12.24
CA GLU A 151 18.72 -18.51 -13.50
C GLU A 151 17.46 -18.77 -14.38
N ASP A 152 16.57 -19.71 -14.02
CA ASP A 152 15.43 -20.13 -14.85
C ASP A 152 14.03 -19.97 -14.20
N ASP A 153 13.91 -19.54 -12.92
CA ASP A 153 12.61 -19.42 -12.25
C ASP A 153 12.31 -17.99 -11.82
N GLU A 154 11.46 -17.30 -12.57
CA GLU A 154 10.87 -16.03 -12.16
C GLU A 154 9.82 -16.28 -11.07
N VAL A 155 10.08 -15.82 -9.86
CA VAL A 155 9.07 -15.83 -8.79
C VAL A 155 8.26 -14.54 -8.86
N VAL A 156 6.98 -14.70 -9.04
CA VAL A 156 6.03 -13.57 -9.08
C VAL A 156 5.31 -13.46 -7.76
N ALA A 157 5.25 -12.27 -7.19
CA ALA A 157 4.62 -12.06 -5.91
C ALA A 157 3.77 -10.80 -5.87
N TRP A 158 2.65 -10.88 -5.15
CA TRP A 158 1.89 -9.73 -4.69
C TRP A 158 2.46 -9.25 -3.36
N ASN A 159 2.66 -7.97 -3.25
CA ASN A 159 3.21 -7.30 -2.08
C ASN A 159 2.25 -6.23 -1.58
N CYS A 160 2.20 -6.06 -0.27
CA CYS A 160 1.38 -5.05 0.37
C CYS A 160 2.06 -4.52 1.63
N VAL A 161 1.96 -3.23 1.86
CA VAL A 161 2.39 -2.57 3.09
C VAL A 161 1.27 -1.76 3.66
N ILE A 162 0.97 -1.99 4.94
CA ILE A 162 -0.07 -1.30 5.69
C ILE A 162 0.59 -0.36 6.69
N PHE A 163 0.33 0.93 6.55
CA PHE A 163 0.74 1.97 7.48
C PHE A 163 -0.38 2.26 8.47
N LEU A 164 -0.11 2.07 9.74
CA LEU A 164 -1.04 2.45 10.80
C LEU A 164 -0.93 3.95 11.07
N ARG A 165 -2.07 4.61 11.14
CA ARG A 165 -2.15 6.05 11.41
C ARG A 165 -2.79 6.31 12.76
N SER A 166 -2.28 7.30 13.47
CA SER A 166 -2.86 7.76 14.74
C SER A 166 -3.81 8.95 14.58
N LYS A 167 -3.70 9.67 13.45
CA LYS A 167 -4.52 10.85 13.16
C LYS A 167 -4.65 11.09 11.65
N HIS A 168 -5.69 11.84 11.28
CA HIS A 168 -6.03 12.14 9.90
C HIS A 168 -4.89 12.87 9.15
N ARG A 169 -4.36 13.96 9.73
CA ARG A 169 -3.28 14.75 9.15
C ARG A 169 -2.27 15.15 10.21
N PRO A 170 -0.98 15.32 9.86
CA PRO A 170 0.01 15.81 10.80
C PRO A 170 -0.26 17.27 11.19
N ASP A 171 0.22 17.67 12.37
CA ASP A 171 -0.03 19.01 12.92
C ASP A 171 0.53 20.13 12.02
N CYS A 172 1.65 19.88 11.33
CA CYS A 172 2.21 20.82 10.36
C CYS A 172 1.28 21.13 9.18
N TYR A 173 0.28 20.31 8.89
CA TYR A 173 -0.70 20.55 7.85
C TYR A 173 -1.63 21.73 8.19
N TYR A 174 -1.91 21.94 9.48
CA TYR A 174 -2.82 22.98 9.96
C TYR A 174 -2.12 24.30 10.30
N ASN A 175 -0.77 24.30 10.25
CA ASN A 175 0.08 25.45 10.63
C ASN A 175 0.71 26.14 9.41
N GLN A 176 0.10 26.04 8.22
CA GLN A 176 0.54 26.71 7.00
C GLN A 176 -0.10 28.08 6.85
#